data_3241dc4f3c3251f7bc29e6967a4fc39b
#
_entry.id   3241dc4f3c3251f7bc29e6967a4fc39b
#
_cell.length_a   1.000
_cell.length_b   1.000
_cell.length_c   1.000
_cell.angle_alpha   90.00
_cell.angle_beta   90.00
_cell.angle_gamma   90.00
#
_symmetry.space_group_name_H-M   'P 1'
#
loop_
_entity.id
_entity.type
_entity.pdbx_description
1 polymer ?
#
loop_
_entity_poly.entity_id
_entity_poly.type
_entity_poly.pdbx_seq_one_letter_code
_entity_poly.pdbx_strand_id
1 'polypeptide(L)'
;IMGSYWPKKPTSMRLGFEATEASSQELLKAFTTERQGWSDLKAVENKQVYSAHHGLPREVFDAAVFEYLAKTFYPEEFKDVDPEATLKEFYDKFLPYSYSGIWFMHMN
;
A
#
# COMPACT_ATOMS: atom_id res chain seq x y z
N ILE A 1 -7.46 -0.79 1.00
CA ILE A 1 -7.29 -0.48 2.44
C ILE A 1 -6.26 0.64 2.59
N MET A 2 -6.53 1.62 3.43
CA MET A 2 -5.56 2.67 3.75
C MET A 2 -4.78 2.29 5.01
N GLY A 3 -3.45 2.27 4.89
CA GLY A 3 -2.54 1.90 5.96
C GLY A 3 -1.72 3.09 6.48
N SER A 4 -1.28 3.03 7.72
CA SER A 4 -0.37 4.00 8.34
C SER A 4 0.25 3.39 9.59
N TYR A 5 1.03 4.17 10.33
CA TYR A 5 1.52 3.76 11.64
C TYR A 5 0.59 4.29 12.75
N TRP A 6 -0.02 3.37 13.48
CA TRP A 6 -0.94 3.67 14.59
C TRP A 6 -0.46 2.97 15.88
N PRO A 7 0.38 3.61 16.71
CA PRO A 7 0.98 2.96 17.89
C PRO A 7 -0.02 2.35 18.87
N LYS A 8 -1.22 2.96 18.97
CA LYS A 8 -2.29 2.50 19.88
C LYS A 8 -3.24 1.47 19.24
N LYS A 9 -3.01 1.08 17.98
CA LYS A 9 -3.85 0.13 17.25
C LYS A 9 -2.96 -0.88 16.50
N PRO A 10 -2.35 -1.84 17.19
CA PRO A 10 -1.36 -2.75 16.61
C PRO A 10 -1.92 -3.66 15.50
N THR A 11 -3.24 -3.88 15.47
CA THR A 11 -3.93 -4.69 14.45
C THR A 11 -4.36 -3.87 13.22
N SER A 12 -4.12 -2.54 13.19
CA SER A 12 -4.41 -1.75 12.01
C SER A 12 -3.34 -1.93 10.93
N MET A 13 -3.74 -1.78 9.68
CA MET A 13 -2.82 -1.91 8.54
C MET A 13 -1.64 -0.94 8.70
N ARG A 14 -0.43 -1.50 8.73
CA ARG A 14 0.82 -0.74 8.86
C ARG A 14 1.48 -0.58 7.51
N LEU A 15 1.73 0.67 7.14
CA LEU A 15 2.54 1.08 6.00
C LEU A 15 3.38 2.30 6.37
N GLY A 16 4.37 2.61 5.55
CA GLY A 16 5.31 3.71 5.75
C GLY A 16 6.69 3.23 6.20
N PHE A 17 7.50 4.12 6.72
CA PHE A 17 8.91 3.88 7.06
C PHE A 17 9.17 2.70 8.00
N GLU A 18 8.28 2.48 8.97
CA GLU A 18 8.40 1.42 9.98
C GLU A 18 7.84 0.06 9.51
N ALA A 19 7.31 0.00 8.30
CA ALA A 19 6.70 -1.21 7.76
C ALA A 19 7.74 -2.11 7.09
N THR A 20 7.56 -3.42 7.25
CA THR A 20 8.25 -4.44 6.46
C THR A 20 7.26 -5.21 5.63
N GLU A 21 7.71 -5.82 4.54
CA GLU A 21 6.84 -6.62 3.68
C GLU A 21 6.12 -7.73 4.47
N ALA A 22 6.87 -8.46 5.31
CA ALA A 22 6.31 -9.52 6.13
C ALA A 22 5.23 -9.03 7.09
N SER A 23 5.48 -7.94 7.84
CA SER A 23 4.49 -7.39 8.78
C SER A 23 3.27 -6.82 8.07
N SER A 24 3.45 -6.20 6.91
CA SER A 24 2.35 -5.64 6.12
C SER A 24 1.48 -6.73 5.50
N GLN A 25 2.07 -7.82 5.00
CA GLN A 25 1.32 -8.97 4.50
C GLN A 25 0.51 -9.66 5.61
N GLU A 26 1.11 -9.86 6.78
CA GLU A 26 0.43 -10.45 7.93
C GLU A 26 -0.80 -9.63 8.34
N LEU A 27 -0.63 -8.31 8.47
CA LEU A 27 -1.73 -7.41 8.80
C LEU A 27 -2.79 -7.36 7.71
N LEU A 28 -2.41 -7.34 6.44
CA LEU A 28 -3.34 -7.34 5.31
C LEU A 28 -4.18 -8.62 5.30
N LYS A 29 -3.56 -9.76 5.56
CA LYS A 29 -4.24 -11.05 5.68
C LYS A 29 -5.18 -11.08 6.91
N ALA A 30 -4.73 -10.60 8.06
CA ALA A 30 -5.56 -10.51 9.27
C ALA A 30 -6.81 -9.65 9.03
N PHE A 31 -6.70 -8.56 8.28
CA PHE A 31 -7.85 -7.73 7.89
C PHE A 31 -8.93 -8.53 7.15
N THR A 32 -8.55 -9.49 6.33
CA THR A 32 -9.47 -10.29 5.52
C THR A 32 -10.06 -11.47 6.29
N THR A 33 -9.40 -11.95 7.33
CA THR A 33 -9.82 -13.15 8.09
C THR A 33 -10.52 -12.84 9.41
N GLU A 34 -10.11 -11.76 10.09
CA GLU A 34 -10.60 -11.42 11.42
C GLU A 34 -11.86 -10.53 11.41
N ARG A 35 -12.16 -9.91 10.27
CA ARG A 35 -13.36 -9.07 10.13
C ARG A 35 -14.52 -9.87 9.60
N GLN A 36 -15.64 -9.82 10.34
CA GLN A 36 -16.86 -10.53 9.95
C GLN A 36 -17.30 -10.16 8.51
N GLY A 37 -17.52 -11.18 7.70
CA GLY A 37 -17.99 -11.06 6.32
C GLY A 37 -16.92 -10.67 5.29
N TRP A 38 -15.68 -10.37 5.71
CA TRP A 38 -14.63 -10.04 4.75
C TRP A 38 -14.11 -11.26 4.00
N SER A 39 -14.03 -12.41 4.66
CA SER A 39 -13.64 -13.69 4.03
C SER A 39 -14.51 -14.07 2.83
N ASP A 40 -15.77 -13.62 2.83
CA ASP A 40 -16.76 -13.98 1.80
C ASP A 40 -16.77 -12.99 0.61
N LEU A 41 -15.91 -11.97 0.65
CA LEU A 41 -15.79 -11.02 -0.44
C LEU A 41 -15.03 -11.64 -1.62
N LYS A 42 -15.56 -11.52 -2.83
CA LYS A 42 -14.89 -11.96 -4.07
C LYS A 42 -13.48 -11.36 -4.24
N ALA A 43 -13.28 -10.13 -3.78
CA ALA A 43 -11.97 -9.49 -3.80
C ALA A 43 -10.95 -10.23 -2.92
N VAL A 44 -11.39 -10.77 -1.78
CA VAL A 44 -10.53 -11.57 -0.90
C VAL A 44 -10.28 -12.94 -1.50
N GLU A 45 -11.30 -13.61 -1.99
CA GLU A 45 -11.22 -14.91 -2.67
C GLU A 45 -10.25 -14.85 -3.87
N ASN A 46 -10.34 -13.77 -4.66
CA ASN A 46 -9.48 -13.54 -5.84
C ASN A 46 -8.13 -12.86 -5.50
N LYS A 47 -7.83 -12.66 -4.21
CA LYS A 47 -6.62 -11.94 -3.75
C LYS A 47 -6.48 -10.50 -4.27
N GLN A 48 -7.58 -9.88 -4.66
CA GLN A 48 -7.63 -8.49 -5.14
C GLN A 48 -7.79 -7.51 -3.97
N VAL A 49 -6.91 -7.64 -2.99
CA VAL A 49 -6.88 -6.77 -1.81
C VAL A 49 -5.58 -5.98 -1.81
N TYR A 50 -5.74 -4.67 -1.84
CA TYR A 50 -4.66 -3.70 -1.99
C TYR A 50 -4.64 -2.73 -0.82
N SER A 51 -3.45 -2.25 -0.47
CA SER A 51 -3.29 -1.21 0.53
C SER A 51 -2.31 -0.14 0.07
N ALA A 52 -2.60 1.11 0.40
CA ALA A 52 -1.73 2.25 0.16
C ALA A 52 -1.59 3.08 1.45
N HIS A 53 -0.47 3.77 1.61
CA HIS A 53 -0.23 4.61 2.78
C HIS A 53 -1.18 5.81 2.79
N HIS A 54 -1.84 6.04 3.93
CA HIS A 54 -2.91 7.03 4.11
C HIS A 54 -2.48 8.48 3.82
N GLY A 55 -1.22 8.82 4.04
CA GLY A 55 -0.68 10.16 3.81
C GLY A 55 -0.48 10.50 2.34
N LEU A 56 -0.13 9.52 1.49
CA LEU A 56 0.28 9.76 0.11
C LEU A 56 -0.68 10.63 -0.72
N PRO A 57 -2.02 10.42 -0.69
CA PRO A 57 -2.94 11.22 -1.50
C PRO A 57 -3.04 12.71 -1.13
N ARG A 58 -2.34 13.14 -0.10
CA ARG A 58 -2.37 14.52 0.41
C ARG A 58 -1.02 15.23 0.37
N GLU A 59 -0.03 14.58 -0.19
CA GLU A 59 1.34 15.06 -0.27
C GLU A 59 1.72 15.43 -1.70
N VAL A 60 2.82 16.14 -1.85
CA VAL A 60 3.33 16.57 -3.18
C VAL A 60 3.75 15.41 -4.09
N PHE A 61 3.84 14.21 -3.56
CA PHE A 61 4.15 12.98 -4.29
C PHE A 61 2.89 12.07 -4.49
N ASP A 62 1.71 12.66 -4.49
CA ASP A 62 0.44 11.95 -4.71
C ASP A 62 0.36 11.23 -6.07
N ALA A 63 1.17 11.67 -7.05
CA ALA A 63 1.29 11.01 -8.34
C ALA A 63 1.52 9.50 -8.21
N ALA A 64 2.38 9.06 -7.29
CA ALA A 64 2.66 7.65 -7.06
C ALA A 64 1.42 6.84 -6.63
N VAL A 65 0.52 7.44 -5.84
CA VAL A 65 -0.72 6.74 -5.45
C VAL A 65 -1.71 6.69 -6.60
N PHE A 66 -1.77 7.70 -7.44
CA PHE A 66 -2.62 7.65 -8.65
C PHE A 66 -2.12 6.62 -9.64
N GLU A 67 -0.81 6.51 -9.84
CA GLU A 67 -0.18 5.43 -10.62
C GLU A 67 -0.51 4.04 -10.05
N TYR A 68 -0.42 3.88 -8.72
CA TYR A 68 -0.78 2.63 -8.05
C TYR A 68 -2.25 2.25 -8.27
N LEU A 69 -3.16 3.21 -8.16
CA LEU A 69 -4.59 3.00 -8.41
C LEU A 69 -4.85 2.69 -9.88
N ALA A 70 -4.23 3.43 -10.81
CA ALA A 70 -4.36 3.19 -12.23
C ALA A 70 -3.91 1.77 -12.61
N LYS A 71 -2.74 1.35 -12.13
CA LYS A 71 -2.23 -0.01 -12.32
C LYS A 71 -3.11 -1.09 -11.68
N THR A 72 -3.73 -0.78 -10.53
CA THR A 72 -4.65 -1.70 -9.85
C THR A 72 -5.95 -1.91 -10.63
N PHE A 73 -6.50 -0.84 -11.20
CA PHE A 73 -7.77 -0.90 -11.93
C PHE A 73 -7.62 -1.28 -13.41
N TYR A 74 -6.48 -0.93 -14.01
CA TYR A 74 -6.19 -1.13 -15.43
C TYR A 74 -4.78 -1.72 -15.62
N PRO A 75 -4.55 -2.98 -15.17
CA PRO A 75 -3.21 -3.55 -15.10
C PRO A 75 -2.53 -3.69 -16.45
N GLU A 76 -3.28 -3.95 -17.53
CA GLU A 76 -2.71 -4.09 -18.87
C GLU A 76 -2.27 -2.75 -19.48
N GLU A 77 -3.08 -1.71 -19.28
CA GLU A 77 -2.81 -0.36 -19.78
C GLU A 77 -1.65 0.31 -19.04
N PHE A 78 -1.50 0.01 -17.74
CA PHE A 78 -0.48 0.59 -16.88
C PHE A 78 0.60 -0.41 -16.44
N LYS A 79 0.83 -1.48 -17.21
CA LYS A 79 1.81 -2.54 -16.89
C LYS A 79 3.24 -2.01 -16.71
N ASP A 80 3.63 -1.00 -17.50
CA ASP A 80 4.97 -0.42 -17.50
C ASP A 80 5.16 0.70 -16.45
N VAL A 81 4.10 1.05 -15.71
CA VAL A 81 4.16 2.05 -14.64
C VAL A 81 4.64 1.39 -13.34
N ASP A 82 5.56 2.04 -12.65
CA ASP A 82 6.08 1.62 -11.35
C ASP A 82 5.90 2.71 -10.29
N PRO A 83 4.81 2.66 -9.51
CA PRO A 83 4.50 3.68 -8.49
C PRO A 83 5.56 3.77 -7.40
N GLU A 84 6.24 2.67 -7.09
CA GLU A 84 7.29 2.63 -6.09
C GLU A 84 8.56 3.31 -6.61
N ALA A 85 8.90 3.09 -7.88
CA ALA A 85 10.01 3.79 -8.52
C ALA A 85 9.76 5.30 -8.61
N THR A 86 8.53 5.72 -8.93
CA THR A 86 8.14 7.14 -8.93
C THR A 86 8.31 7.77 -7.54
N LEU A 87 7.86 7.09 -6.49
CA LEU A 87 8.00 7.57 -5.11
C LEU A 87 9.47 7.63 -4.70
N LYS A 88 10.25 6.60 -5.02
CA LYS A 88 11.69 6.54 -4.75
C LYS A 88 12.45 7.67 -5.47
N GLU A 89 12.14 7.92 -6.73
CA GLU A 89 12.75 9.02 -7.50
C GLU A 89 12.49 10.38 -6.86
N PHE A 90 11.26 10.59 -6.33
CA PHE A 90 10.92 11.81 -5.60
C PHE A 90 11.79 11.97 -4.36
N TYR A 91 11.95 10.91 -3.55
CA TYR A 91 12.82 10.93 -2.38
C TYR A 91 14.26 11.24 -2.74
N ASP A 92 14.82 10.57 -3.74
CA ASP A 92 16.19 10.73 -4.15
C ASP A 92 16.49 12.15 -4.70
N LYS A 93 15.51 12.78 -5.34
CA LYS A 93 15.69 14.12 -5.95
C LYS A 93 15.40 15.29 -5.03
N PHE A 94 14.44 15.15 -4.13
CA PHE A 94 13.86 16.30 -3.42
C PHE A 94 13.95 16.21 -1.90
N LEU A 95 14.24 15.05 -1.33
CA LEU A 95 14.28 14.88 0.12
C LEU A 95 15.71 14.58 0.62
N PRO A 96 16.04 15.03 1.84
CA PRO A 96 17.38 14.85 2.42
C PRO A 96 17.62 13.45 3.00
N TYR A 97 16.65 12.54 2.90
CA TYR A 97 16.74 11.18 3.43
C TYR A 97 16.29 10.16 2.39
N SER A 98 16.85 8.96 2.49
CA SER A 98 16.60 7.88 1.53
C SER A 98 15.20 7.30 1.66
N TYR A 99 14.64 6.86 0.54
CA TYR A 99 13.43 6.07 0.50
C TYR A 99 13.61 4.77 1.30
N SER A 100 12.63 4.44 2.11
CA SER A 100 12.58 3.18 2.86
C SER A 100 11.16 2.82 3.28
N GLY A 101 10.96 1.60 3.77
CA GLY A 101 9.68 1.10 4.22
C GLY A 101 8.78 0.58 3.10
N ILE A 102 7.53 0.35 3.43
CA ILE A 102 6.51 -0.18 2.49
C ILE A 102 5.36 0.82 2.39
N TRP A 103 5.09 1.30 1.19
CA TRP A 103 4.10 2.35 0.93
C TRP A 103 2.87 1.85 0.19
N PHE A 104 3.02 0.76 -0.54
CA PHE A 104 1.97 0.03 -1.25
C PHE A 104 2.06 -1.46 -0.93
N MET A 105 0.93 -2.15 -0.89
CA MET A 105 0.89 -3.58 -0.63
C MET A 105 -0.26 -4.22 -1.38
N HIS A 106 0.02 -5.37 -2.00
CA HIS A 106 -0.97 -6.26 -2.58
C HIS A 106 -0.94 -7.59 -1.82
N MET A 107 -2.09 -8.15 -1.54
CA MET A 107 -2.22 -9.43 -0.84
C MET A 107 -1.72 -10.58 -1.71
N ASN A 108 -0.75 -11.31 -1.19
CA ASN A 108 -0.22 -12.52 -1.84
C ASN A 108 -1.21 -13.70 -1.83
#